data_2257ee5a0a6170fc7dd63551a4e6e14a
#
_entry.id   2257ee5a0a6170fc7dd63551a4e6e14a
#
_cell.length_a   1.000
_cell.length_b   1.000
_cell.length_c   1.000
_cell.angle_alpha   90.00
_cell.angle_beta   90.00
_cell.angle_gamma   90.00
#
_symmetry.space_group_name_H-M   'P 1'
#
loop_
_entity.id
_entity.type
_entity.pdbx_description
1 polymer ?
#
loop_
_entity_poly.entity_id
_entity_poly.type
_entity_poly.pdbx_seq_one_letter_code
_entity_poly.pdbx_strand_id
1 'polypeptide(L)'
;LAQTAAAKKQSLKRRFVRAFQRDKWLYLIMLLPFVYYVLFCYYPMYGVTLAFKQYKPKLGIIGSPWASNNGMKYVLQVVRDPYFWTVFRNTIILNIENLIITFPAPIILALMLNEVAHARYKRIVQTVTYLPHFLSTVVVVGMMNSMFNSSGIVNQIIASMGMDKINFLNDAQYFRPMYIGSNIWQSVGWDTIIFLSALSGLDMQLYEAAKIDGAGRWKQTLHVTIPGILPTIIIMLILAMGRIMNVSYQKILLMMTGTNQSVSDVISTYVYRRGITKADFSYATAVNLFQSLVSLLFVSVTNWISRRTSETSLW
;
A
#
# COMPACT_ATOMS: atom_id res chain seq x y z
N LEU A 1 18.98 49.59 -19.91
CA LEU A 1 18.31 48.29 -19.78
C LEU A 1 19.29 47.15 -19.41
N ALA A 2 20.47 47.04 -20.04
CA ALA A 2 21.48 46.00 -19.75
C ALA A 2 22.15 46.17 -18.36
N GLN A 3 22.43 47.37 -17.92
CA GLN A 3 23.00 47.66 -16.58
C GLN A 3 22.05 47.35 -15.43
N THR A 4 20.76 47.61 -15.61
CA THR A 4 19.72 47.26 -14.62
C THR A 4 19.50 45.76 -14.49
N ALA A 5 19.61 44.99 -15.55
CA ALA A 5 19.53 43.55 -15.53
C ALA A 5 20.74 42.91 -14.83
N ALA A 6 21.95 43.44 -15.05
CA ALA A 6 23.18 42.95 -14.41
C ALA A 6 23.16 43.25 -12.89
N ALA A 7 22.72 44.42 -12.47
CA ALA A 7 22.58 44.79 -11.05
C ALA A 7 21.52 43.94 -10.35
N LYS A 8 20.39 43.63 -11.00
CA LYS A 8 19.34 42.73 -10.51
C LYS A 8 19.85 41.29 -10.35
N LYS A 9 20.65 40.80 -11.30
CA LYS A 9 21.27 39.47 -11.26
C LYS A 9 22.33 39.34 -10.15
N GLN A 10 23.15 40.39 -9.91
CA GLN A 10 24.08 40.43 -8.78
C GLN A 10 23.38 40.49 -7.41
N SER A 11 22.27 41.22 -7.27
CA SER A 11 21.46 41.28 -6.07
C SER A 11 20.84 39.90 -5.74
N LEU A 12 20.34 39.17 -6.72
CA LEU A 12 19.81 37.82 -6.55
C LEU A 12 20.89 36.81 -6.11
N LYS A 13 22.08 36.87 -6.74
CA LYS A 13 23.20 36.00 -6.37
C LYS A 13 23.67 36.23 -4.93
N ARG A 14 23.77 37.50 -4.50
CA ARG A 14 24.12 37.86 -3.11
C ARG A 14 23.04 37.42 -2.10
N ARG A 15 21.77 37.55 -2.46
CA ARG A 15 20.65 37.05 -1.63
C ARG A 15 20.68 35.53 -1.48
N PHE A 16 20.92 34.82 -2.58
CA PHE A 16 21.02 33.37 -2.56
C PHE A 16 22.20 32.89 -1.70
N VAL A 17 23.39 33.49 -1.87
CA VAL A 17 24.58 33.14 -1.08
C VAL A 17 24.36 33.41 0.42
N ARG A 18 23.75 34.54 0.77
CA ARG A 18 23.43 34.85 2.18
C ARG A 18 22.39 33.87 2.77
N ALA A 19 21.35 33.55 2.02
CA ALA A 19 20.36 32.55 2.44
C ALA A 19 21.02 31.18 2.63
N PHE A 20 21.87 30.76 1.67
CA PHE A 20 22.61 29.51 1.76
C PHE A 20 23.54 29.46 2.98
N GLN A 21 24.28 30.52 3.26
CA GLN A 21 25.18 30.60 4.43
C GLN A 21 24.40 30.60 5.76
N ARG A 22 23.23 31.27 5.80
CA ARG A 22 22.37 31.28 6.98
C ARG A 22 21.78 29.90 7.25
N ASP A 23 21.31 29.23 6.20
CA ASP A 23 20.53 28.00 6.31
C ASP A 23 21.35 26.74 5.97
N LYS A 24 22.70 26.85 5.97
CA LYS A 24 23.64 25.78 5.55
C LYS A 24 23.41 24.45 6.27
N TRP A 25 23.04 24.49 7.52
CA TRP A 25 22.75 23.28 8.31
C TRP A 25 21.48 22.59 7.86
N LEU A 26 20.45 23.35 7.46
CA LEU A 26 19.24 22.79 6.89
C LEU A 26 19.50 22.11 5.55
N TYR A 27 20.32 22.72 4.69
CA TYR A 27 20.74 22.11 3.43
C TYR A 27 21.58 20.84 3.65
N LEU A 28 22.44 20.84 4.67
CA LEU A 28 23.25 19.66 5.01
C LEU A 28 22.36 18.50 5.47
N ILE A 29 21.36 18.78 6.34
CA ILE A 29 20.40 17.77 6.78
C ILE A 29 19.55 17.26 5.60
N MET A 30 19.14 18.15 4.68
CA MET A 30 18.39 17.78 3.47
C MET A 30 19.21 17.02 2.44
N LEU A 31 20.52 17.21 2.43
CA LEU A 31 21.42 16.54 1.48
C LEU A 31 21.40 15.02 1.68
N LEU A 32 21.37 14.55 2.92
CA LEU A 32 21.42 13.12 3.24
C LEU A 32 20.21 12.35 2.66
N PRO A 33 18.93 12.74 2.91
CA PRO A 33 17.80 12.09 2.24
C PRO A 33 17.82 12.28 0.73
N PHE A 34 18.27 13.44 0.21
CA PHE A 34 18.38 13.65 -1.22
C PHE A 34 19.34 12.67 -1.89
N VAL A 35 20.55 12.51 -1.32
CA VAL A 35 21.53 11.53 -1.80
C VAL A 35 20.99 10.11 -1.70
N TYR A 36 20.31 9.79 -0.61
CA TYR A 36 19.64 8.50 -0.45
C TYR A 36 18.63 8.23 -1.58
N TYR A 37 17.75 9.19 -1.87
CA TYR A 37 16.78 9.04 -2.97
C TYR A 37 17.44 8.87 -4.32
N VAL A 38 18.48 9.68 -4.62
CA VAL A 38 19.21 9.59 -5.90
C VAL A 38 19.87 8.22 -6.03
N LEU A 39 20.58 7.75 -5.01
CA LEU A 39 21.37 6.51 -5.09
C LEU A 39 20.48 5.25 -5.01
N PHE A 40 19.45 5.25 -4.17
CA PHE A 40 18.68 4.03 -3.89
C PHE A 40 17.30 3.99 -4.56
N CYS A 41 16.76 5.13 -5.00
CA CYS A 41 15.49 5.18 -5.70
C CYS A 41 15.67 5.49 -7.19
N TYR A 42 16.35 6.58 -7.54
CA TYR A 42 16.47 7.01 -8.94
C TYR A 42 17.49 6.18 -9.73
N TYR A 43 18.68 5.95 -9.18
CA TYR A 43 19.69 5.16 -9.88
C TYR A 43 19.23 3.75 -10.25
N PRO A 44 18.54 2.97 -9.37
CA PRO A 44 18.01 1.67 -9.74
C PRO A 44 16.90 1.71 -10.81
N MET A 45 16.23 2.84 -11.03
CA MET A 45 15.24 2.98 -12.11
C MET A 45 15.83 2.73 -13.51
N TYR A 46 17.17 2.90 -13.66
CA TYR A 46 17.86 2.48 -14.88
C TYR A 46 17.62 1.00 -15.20
N GLY A 47 17.40 0.16 -14.18
CA GLY A 47 17.04 -1.26 -14.33
C GLY A 47 15.76 -1.51 -15.13
N VAL A 48 14.87 -0.53 -15.28
CA VAL A 48 13.67 -0.63 -16.14
C VAL A 48 14.04 -0.93 -17.59
N THR A 49 15.24 -0.52 -18.05
CA THR A 49 15.75 -0.83 -19.39
C THR A 49 15.87 -2.32 -19.66
N LEU A 50 15.95 -3.16 -18.61
CA LEU A 50 15.97 -4.64 -18.72
C LEU A 50 14.71 -5.19 -19.38
N ALA A 51 13.56 -4.52 -19.24
CA ALA A 51 12.33 -4.91 -19.92
C ALA A 51 12.46 -4.94 -21.46
N PHE A 52 13.43 -4.18 -21.98
CA PHE A 52 13.67 -4.00 -23.41
C PHE A 52 14.97 -4.66 -23.89
N LYS A 53 15.75 -5.24 -22.97
CA LYS A 53 17.05 -5.87 -23.26
C LYS A 53 16.99 -7.38 -23.02
N GLN A 54 17.77 -8.12 -23.80
CA GLN A 54 18.05 -9.53 -23.52
C GLN A 54 19.19 -9.59 -22.49
N TYR A 55 18.84 -9.59 -21.22
CA TYR A 55 19.82 -9.52 -20.15
C TYR A 55 20.77 -10.71 -20.14
N LYS A 56 22.07 -10.41 -20.13
CA LYS A 56 23.15 -11.37 -19.97
C LYS A 56 23.97 -10.98 -18.74
N PRO A 57 23.97 -11.78 -17.64
CA PRO A 57 24.66 -11.42 -16.39
C PRO A 57 26.14 -11.00 -16.59
N LYS A 58 26.85 -11.69 -17.51
CA LYS A 58 28.26 -11.39 -17.82
C LYS A 58 28.50 -10.00 -18.41
N LEU A 59 27.51 -9.42 -19.10
CA LEU A 59 27.60 -8.11 -19.77
C LEU A 59 26.98 -6.98 -18.94
N GLY A 60 26.30 -7.32 -17.86
CA GLY A 60 25.55 -6.35 -17.04
C GLY A 60 24.38 -5.72 -17.80
N ILE A 61 23.75 -4.70 -17.19
CA ILE A 61 22.59 -4.02 -17.77
C ILE A 61 22.98 -3.23 -19.02
N ILE A 62 24.12 -2.50 -18.96
CA ILE A 62 24.55 -1.60 -20.04
C ILE A 62 24.97 -2.41 -21.26
N GLY A 63 25.82 -3.42 -21.08
CA GLY A 63 26.38 -4.23 -22.16
C GLY A 63 25.43 -5.27 -22.76
N SER A 64 24.28 -5.51 -22.14
CA SER A 64 23.30 -6.46 -22.68
C SER A 64 22.67 -5.93 -23.97
N PRO A 65 22.52 -6.78 -25.02
CA PRO A 65 21.92 -6.36 -26.27
C PRO A 65 20.42 -6.05 -26.14
N TRP A 66 19.91 -5.24 -27.03
CA TRP A 66 18.47 -5.02 -27.13
C TRP A 66 17.75 -6.32 -27.52
N ALA A 67 16.57 -6.51 -26.96
CA ALA A 67 15.74 -7.64 -27.31
C ALA A 67 15.21 -7.53 -28.74
N SER A 68 14.86 -8.64 -29.37
CA SER A 68 14.23 -8.66 -30.70
C SER A 68 12.94 -7.85 -30.72
N ASN A 69 12.39 -7.59 -31.92
CA ASN A 69 11.21 -6.73 -32.14
C ASN A 69 11.42 -5.30 -31.60
N ASN A 70 12.54 -4.66 -31.98
CA ASN A 70 12.90 -3.31 -31.52
C ASN A 70 12.89 -3.16 -29.98
N GLY A 71 13.32 -4.20 -29.26
CA GLY A 71 13.31 -4.21 -27.80
C GLY A 71 11.99 -4.66 -27.16
N MET A 72 10.91 -4.82 -27.90
CA MET A 72 9.57 -5.08 -27.36
C MET A 72 9.26 -6.56 -27.09
N LYS A 73 10.22 -7.47 -27.31
CA LYS A 73 10.02 -8.93 -27.16
C LYS A 73 9.33 -9.31 -25.84
N TYR A 74 9.88 -8.86 -24.73
CA TYR A 74 9.40 -9.26 -23.39
C TYR A 74 8.07 -8.59 -23.03
N VAL A 75 7.87 -7.35 -23.45
CA VAL A 75 6.58 -6.65 -23.27
C VAL A 75 5.46 -7.36 -24.03
N LEU A 76 5.73 -7.74 -25.29
CA LEU A 76 4.76 -8.51 -26.08
C LEU A 76 4.54 -9.92 -25.51
N GLN A 77 5.59 -10.54 -24.97
CA GLN A 77 5.49 -11.85 -24.32
C GLN A 77 4.58 -11.78 -23.08
N VAL A 78 4.67 -10.72 -22.24
CA VAL A 78 3.79 -10.53 -21.09
C VAL A 78 2.32 -10.46 -21.53
N VAL A 79 2.02 -9.66 -22.54
CA VAL A 79 0.63 -9.50 -23.03
C VAL A 79 0.07 -10.80 -23.64
N ARG A 80 0.94 -11.62 -24.25
CA ARG A 80 0.54 -12.88 -24.89
C ARG A 80 0.52 -14.09 -23.96
N ASP A 81 1.04 -13.97 -22.74
CA ASP A 81 1.09 -15.07 -21.77
C ASP A 81 -0.28 -15.25 -21.08
N PRO A 82 -1.03 -16.33 -21.33
CA PRO A 82 -2.30 -16.56 -20.67
C PRO A 82 -2.20 -16.66 -19.15
N TYR A 83 -1.06 -17.22 -18.66
CA TYR A 83 -0.84 -17.35 -17.23
C TYR A 83 -0.62 -15.99 -16.54
N PHE A 84 0.01 -15.04 -17.24
CA PHE A 84 0.11 -13.68 -16.76
C PHE A 84 -1.28 -13.06 -16.47
N TRP A 85 -2.25 -13.25 -17.36
CA TRP A 85 -3.61 -12.74 -17.16
C TRP A 85 -4.33 -13.40 -15.98
N THR A 86 -4.04 -14.68 -15.70
CA THR A 86 -4.55 -15.36 -14.50
C THR A 86 -4.01 -14.71 -13.23
N VAL A 87 -2.70 -14.50 -13.12
CA VAL A 87 -2.10 -13.87 -11.93
C VAL A 87 -2.45 -12.39 -11.83
N PHE A 88 -2.62 -11.70 -12.96
CA PHE A 88 -3.13 -10.33 -13.00
C PHE A 88 -4.54 -10.23 -12.41
N ARG A 89 -5.44 -11.09 -12.87
CA ARG A 89 -6.81 -11.17 -12.36
C ARG A 89 -6.84 -11.47 -10.86
N ASN A 90 -6.05 -12.44 -10.41
CA ASN A 90 -5.94 -12.78 -8.98
C ASN A 90 -5.43 -11.58 -8.16
N THR A 91 -4.44 -10.85 -8.68
CA THR A 91 -3.91 -9.64 -8.03
C THR A 91 -4.98 -8.58 -7.88
N ILE A 92 -5.72 -8.29 -8.95
CA ILE A 92 -6.80 -7.28 -8.92
C ILE A 92 -7.91 -7.68 -7.95
N ILE A 93 -8.40 -8.92 -8.05
CA ILE A 93 -9.51 -9.38 -7.20
C ILE A 93 -9.08 -9.34 -5.72
N LEU A 94 -7.93 -9.92 -5.39
CA LEU A 94 -7.44 -9.96 -4.01
C LEU A 94 -7.26 -8.56 -3.43
N ASN A 95 -6.72 -7.61 -4.21
CA ASN A 95 -6.51 -6.25 -3.72
C ASN A 95 -7.79 -5.43 -3.63
N ILE A 96 -8.74 -5.61 -4.56
CA ILE A 96 -10.04 -4.94 -4.47
C ILE A 96 -10.81 -5.46 -3.24
N GLU A 97 -10.91 -6.78 -3.07
CA GLU A 97 -11.53 -7.39 -1.89
C GLU A 97 -10.86 -6.91 -0.59
N ASN A 98 -9.52 -6.93 -0.57
CA ASN A 98 -8.75 -6.46 0.57
C ASN A 98 -9.02 -4.96 0.84
N LEU A 99 -8.99 -4.10 -0.18
CA LEU A 99 -9.25 -2.67 -0.03
C LEU A 99 -10.67 -2.39 0.51
N ILE A 100 -11.69 -3.02 -0.08
CA ILE A 100 -13.10 -2.81 0.32
C ILE A 100 -13.31 -3.19 1.80
N ILE A 101 -12.63 -4.23 2.27
CA ILE A 101 -12.85 -4.76 3.62
C ILE A 101 -11.88 -4.11 4.62
N THR A 102 -10.59 -3.94 4.28
CA THR A 102 -9.58 -3.43 5.22
C THR A 102 -9.58 -1.92 5.33
N PHE A 103 -9.96 -1.17 4.30
CA PHE A 103 -9.90 0.29 4.32
C PHE A 103 -10.96 0.93 5.26
N PRO A 104 -12.22 0.48 5.32
CA PRO A 104 -13.20 1.02 6.27
C PRO A 104 -12.92 0.61 7.73
N ALA A 105 -12.24 -0.51 7.97
CA ALA A 105 -12.05 -1.05 9.32
C ALA A 105 -11.34 -0.07 10.29
N PRO A 106 -10.20 0.56 9.94
CA PRO A 106 -9.54 1.55 10.81
C PRO A 106 -10.37 2.83 10.98
N ILE A 107 -11.18 3.23 10.01
CA ILE A 107 -12.07 4.38 10.12
C ILE A 107 -13.15 4.08 11.17
N ILE A 108 -13.79 2.92 11.06
CA ILE A 108 -14.79 2.46 12.03
C ILE A 108 -14.19 2.38 13.43
N LEU A 109 -13.01 1.76 13.57
CA LEU A 109 -12.32 1.66 14.86
C LEU A 109 -11.97 3.05 15.42
N ALA A 110 -11.55 4.01 14.58
CA ALA A 110 -11.26 5.38 15.01
C ALA A 110 -12.51 6.08 15.53
N LEU A 111 -13.62 5.96 14.81
CA LEU A 111 -14.91 6.53 15.23
C LEU A 111 -15.38 5.91 16.56
N MET A 112 -15.31 4.58 16.71
CA MET A 112 -15.65 3.91 17.97
C MET A 112 -14.74 4.38 19.12
N LEU A 113 -13.43 4.46 18.91
CA LEU A 113 -12.50 4.92 19.93
C LEU A 113 -12.67 6.41 20.27
N ASN A 114 -13.16 7.22 19.33
CA ASN A 114 -13.47 8.63 19.58
C ASN A 114 -14.64 8.80 20.56
N GLU A 115 -15.62 7.92 20.52
CA GLU A 115 -16.78 7.94 21.41
C GLU A 115 -16.48 7.40 22.82
N VAL A 116 -15.33 6.75 23.03
CA VAL A 116 -14.97 6.17 24.34
C VAL A 116 -14.56 7.29 25.31
N ALA A 117 -15.37 7.49 26.35
CA ALA A 117 -15.13 8.53 27.38
C ALA A 117 -13.97 8.16 28.33
N HIS A 118 -13.78 6.86 28.65
CA HIS A 118 -12.78 6.44 29.61
C HIS A 118 -11.38 6.33 28.96
N ALA A 119 -10.51 7.29 29.25
CA ALA A 119 -9.16 7.36 28.69
C ALA A 119 -8.31 6.09 28.92
N ARG A 120 -8.45 5.43 30.09
CA ARG A 120 -7.73 4.17 30.40
C ARG A 120 -8.18 3.04 29.47
N TYR A 121 -9.49 2.85 29.29
CA TYR A 121 -10.06 1.84 28.40
C TYR A 121 -9.64 2.10 26.95
N LYS A 122 -9.76 3.34 26.48
CA LYS A 122 -9.29 3.76 25.15
C LYS A 122 -7.84 3.37 24.92
N ARG A 123 -6.95 3.64 25.88
CA ARG A 123 -5.51 3.30 25.80
C ARG A 123 -5.27 1.79 25.76
N ILE A 124 -6.01 1.01 26.55
CA ILE A 124 -5.90 -0.47 26.53
C ILE A 124 -6.28 -1.00 25.16
N VAL A 125 -7.43 -0.59 24.62
CA VAL A 125 -7.88 -1.03 23.28
C VAL A 125 -6.85 -0.64 22.21
N GLN A 126 -6.34 0.59 22.22
CA GLN A 126 -5.30 1.03 21.31
C GLN A 126 -4.04 0.17 21.42
N THR A 127 -3.54 -0.08 22.62
CA THR A 127 -2.34 -0.91 22.82
C THR A 127 -2.54 -2.32 22.28
N VAL A 128 -3.67 -2.96 22.60
CA VAL A 128 -3.98 -4.34 22.16
C VAL A 128 -4.13 -4.41 20.63
N THR A 129 -4.78 -3.43 20.02
CA THR A 129 -5.00 -3.40 18.56
C THR A 129 -3.75 -2.98 17.78
N TYR A 130 -2.81 -2.23 18.38
CA TYR A 130 -1.55 -1.83 17.74
C TYR A 130 -0.50 -2.93 17.76
N LEU A 131 -0.51 -3.78 18.80
CA LEU A 131 0.52 -4.80 19.03
C LEU A 131 0.75 -5.75 17.83
N PRO A 132 -0.29 -6.25 17.14
CA PRO A 132 -0.12 -7.16 16.01
C PRO A 132 0.69 -6.58 14.85
N HIS A 133 0.67 -5.25 14.69
CA HIS A 133 1.43 -4.56 13.63
C HIS A 133 2.94 -4.79 13.71
N PHE A 134 3.48 -4.98 14.91
CA PHE A 134 4.91 -5.20 15.15
C PHE A 134 5.35 -6.65 14.94
N LEU A 135 4.42 -7.57 14.70
CA LEU A 135 4.75 -8.96 14.41
C LEU A 135 5.23 -9.11 12.96
N SER A 136 6.29 -9.89 12.78
CA SER A 136 6.75 -10.19 11.43
C SER A 136 5.73 -11.03 10.66
N THR A 137 5.72 -10.89 9.34
CA THR A 137 4.85 -11.67 8.45
C THR A 137 5.01 -13.18 8.67
N VAL A 138 6.24 -13.65 8.92
CA VAL A 138 6.52 -15.07 9.17
C VAL A 138 5.83 -15.55 10.44
N VAL A 139 5.91 -14.76 11.52
CA VAL A 139 5.24 -15.08 12.79
C VAL A 139 3.73 -15.11 12.61
N VAL A 140 3.16 -14.11 11.93
CA VAL A 140 1.70 -14.06 11.68
C VAL A 140 1.24 -15.29 10.91
N VAL A 141 1.91 -15.64 9.81
CA VAL A 141 1.53 -16.85 9.03
C VAL A 141 1.80 -18.13 9.82
N GLY A 142 2.88 -18.19 10.61
CA GLY A 142 3.14 -19.31 11.51
C GLY A 142 2.04 -19.52 12.56
N MET A 143 1.54 -18.42 13.17
CA MET A 143 0.38 -18.46 14.06
C MET A 143 -0.89 -18.93 13.34
N MET A 144 -1.15 -18.41 12.13
CA MET A 144 -2.28 -18.87 11.32
C MET A 144 -2.19 -20.37 11.03
N ASN A 145 -1.01 -20.86 10.62
CA ASN A 145 -0.80 -22.28 10.36
C ASN A 145 -1.06 -23.12 11.62
N SER A 146 -0.59 -22.67 12.79
CA SER A 146 -0.81 -23.38 14.06
C SER A 146 -2.28 -23.39 14.49
N MET A 147 -3.01 -22.31 14.25
CA MET A 147 -4.42 -22.19 14.67
C MET A 147 -5.38 -22.89 13.71
N PHE A 148 -5.13 -22.82 12.39
CA PHE A 148 -6.07 -23.24 11.34
C PHE A 148 -5.71 -24.59 10.69
N ASN A 149 -4.63 -25.26 11.10
CA ASN A 149 -4.36 -26.61 10.62
C ASN A 149 -5.42 -27.63 11.11
N SER A 150 -5.40 -28.86 10.59
CA SER A 150 -6.37 -29.91 10.92
C SER A 150 -6.40 -30.32 12.41
N SER A 151 -5.30 -30.10 13.14
CA SER A 151 -5.20 -30.32 14.60
C SER A 151 -5.20 -29.02 15.40
N GLY A 152 -5.31 -27.87 14.74
CA GLY A 152 -5.31 -26.54 15.34
C GLY A 152 -6.58 -26.24 16.15
N ILE A 153 -6.49 -25.24 17.04
CA ILE A 153 -7.57 -24.91 17.96
C ILE A 153 -8.88 -24.59 17.27
N VAL A 154 -8.86 -23.97 16.09
CA VAL A 154 -10.06 -23.63 15.32
C VAL A 154 -10.80 -24.92 14.91
N ASN A 155 -10.08 -25.91 14.36
CA ASN A 155 -10.67 -27.19 13.98
C ASN A 155 -11.06 -28.04 15.17
N GLN A 156 -10.42 -27.90 16.34
CA GLN A 156 -10.86 -28.54 17.57
C GLN A 156 -12.21 -28.00 18.03
N ILE A 157 -12.42 -26.67 17.98
CA ILE A 157 -13.70 -26.04 18.32
C ILE A 157 -14.79 -26.48 17.33
N ILE A 158 -14.51 -26.49 16.01
CA ILE A 158 -15.43 -26.94 14.98
C ILE A 158 -15.87 -28.39 15.23
N ALA A 159 -14.91 -29.27 15.52
CA ALA A 159 -15.19 -30.68 15.82
C ALA A 159 -16.00 -30.85 17.12
N SER A 160 -15.75 -30.03 18.16
CA SER A 160 -16.53 -30.05 19.40
C SER A 160 -18.00 -29.64 19.22
N MET A 161 -18.29 -28.87 18.16
CA MET A 161 -19.65 -28.50 17.74
C MET A 161 -20.32 -29.58 16.87
N GLY A 162 -19.65 -30.71 16.65
CA GLY A 162 -20.20 -31.82 15.83
C GLY A 162 -20.06 -31.59 14.31
N MET A 163 -19.27 -30.62 13.88
CA MET A 163 -19.03 -30.33 12.46
C MET A 163 -17.72 -30.96 11.99
N ASP A 164 -17.64 -31.24 10.68
CA ASP A 164 -16.42 -31.77 10.06
C ASP A 164 -15.29 -30.73 10.07
N LYS A 165 -14.05 -31.22 10.22
CA LYS A 165 -12.85 -30.38 10.16
C LYS A 165 -12.70 -29.74 8.78
N ILE A 166 -12.34 -28.47 8.76
CA ILE A 166 -12.16 -27.66 7.55
C ILE A 166 -10.67 -27.58 7.21
N ASN A 167 -10.34 -27.81 5.94
CA ASN A 167 -8.97 -27.65 5.45
C ASN A 167 -8.66 -26.21 5.03
N PHE A 168 -8.63 -25.29 5.99
CA PHE A 168 -8.45 -23.86 5.76
C PHE A 168 -7.22 -23.49 4.94
N LEU A 169 -6.11 -24.20 5.14
CA LEU A 169 -4.83 -23.83 4.56
C LEU A 169 -4.67 -24.28 3.11
N ASN A 170 -5.31 -25.39 2.73
CA ASN A 170 -5.13 -25.99 1.42
C ASN A 170 -6.30 -25.79 0.47
N ASP A 171 -7.47 -25.42 0.98
CA ASP A 171 -8.63 -25.15 0.14
C ASP A 171 -8.59 -23.72 -0.40
N ALA A 172 -8.70 -23.60 -1.71
CA ALA A 172 -8.63 -22.32 -2.44
C ALA A 172 -9.68 -21.30 -1.99
N GLN A 173 -10.86 -21.75 -1.55
CA GLN A 173 -11.95 -20.86 -1.12
C GLN A 173 -11.61 -20.08 0.15
N TYR A 174 -10.77 -20.63 1.05
CA TYR A 174 -10.41 -19.97 2.32
C TYR A 174 -9.18 -19.06 2.20
N PHE A 175 -8.41 -19.15 1.11
CA PHE A 175 -7.19 -18.36 0.95
C PHE A 175 -7.44 -16.86 1.11
N ARG A 176 -8.39 -16.30 0.36
CA ARG A 176 -8.68 -14.85 0.38
C ARG A 176 -9.24 -14.38 1.72
N PRO A 177 -10.27 -15.02 2.31
CA PRO A 177 -10.76 -14.66 3.64
C PRO A 177 -9.66 -14.70 4.71
N MET A 178 -8.80 -15.70 4.71
CA MET A 178 -7.68 -15.80 5.65
C MET A 178 -6.64 -14.70 5.44
N TYR A 179 -6.29 -14.43 4.19
CA TYR A 179 -5.37 -13.34 3.86
C TYR A 179 -5.90 -11.98 4.32
N ILE A 180 -7.15 -11.66 3.97
CA ILE A 180 -7.80 -10.39 4.32
C ILE A 180 -8.01 -10.28 5.83
N GLY A 181 -8.52 -11.32 6.49
CA GLY A 181 -8.72 -11.34 7.93
C GLY A 181 -7.42 -11.13 8.70
N SER A 182 -6.32 -11.76 8.26
CA SER A 182 -5.01 -11.55 8.87
C SER A 182 -4.45 -10.15 8.63
N ASN A 183 -4.75 -9.50 7.50
CA ASN A 183 -4.36 -8.11 7.24
C ASN A 183 -5.11 -7.15 8.17
N ILE A 184 -6.43 -7.32 8.33
CA ILE A 184 -7.22 -6.50 9.26
C ILE A 184 -6.64 -6.64 10.67
N TRP A 185 -6.49 -7.86 11.17
CA TRP A 185 -5.98 -8.10 12.51
C TRP A 185 -4.60 -7.47 12.72
N GLN A 186 -3.73 -7.51 11.72
CA GLN A 186 -2.37 -7.01 11.80
C GLN A 186 -2.29 -5.48 11.68
N SER A 187 -3.17 -4.83 10.92
CA SER A 187 -2.98 -3.43 10.55
C SER A 187 -4.06 -2.47 11.05
N VAL A 188 -5.27 -2.95 11.38
CA VAL A 188 -6.40 -2.09 11.71
C VAL A 188 -6.10 -1.08 12.82
N GLY A 189 -5.44 -1.52 13.89
CA GLY A 189 -5.07 -0.63 14.99
C GLY A 189 -4.08 0.45 14.57
N TRP A 190 -3.02 0.06 13.85
CA TRP A 190 -1.99 0.98 13.39
C TRP A 190 -2.56 2.03 12.42
N ASP A 191 -3.33 1.58 11.44
CA ASP A 191 -3.94 2.46 10.44
C ASP A 191 -4.98 3.42 11.06
N THR A 192 -5.55 3.06 12.22
CA THR A 192 -6.48 3.90 13.00
C THR A 192 -5.83 5.19 13.52
N ILE A 193 -4.52 5.21 13.72
CA ILE A 193 -3.79 6.36 14.31
C ILE A 193 -3.99 7.62 13.46
N ILE A 194 -3.93 7.52 12.14
CA ILE A 194 -4.06 8.69 11.26
C ILE A 194 -5.47 9.28 11.33
N PHE A 195 -6.50 8.43 11.42
CA PHE A 195 -7.88 8.88 11.53
C PHE A 195 -8.17 9.47 12.91
N LEU A 196 -7.61 8.90 13.99
CA LEU A 196 -7.70 9.49 15.33
C LEU A 196 -7.02 10.85 15.41
N SER A 197 -5.90 11.04 14.72
CA SER A 197 -5.25 12.34 14.60
C SER A 197 -6.13 13.35 13.88
N ALA A 198 -6.76 12.96 12.77
CA ALA A 198 -7.70 13.81 12.04
C ALA A 198 -8.92 14.18 12.90
N LEU A 199 -9.48 13.21 13.64
CA LEU A 199 -10.61 13.42 14.55
C LEU A 199 -10.27 14.40 15.67
N SER A 200 -9.04 14.37 16.21
CA SER A 200 -8.60 15.28 17.27
C SER A 200 -8.43 16.73 16.80
N GLY A 201 -8.34 16.96 15.49
CA GLY A 201 -8.26 18.28 14.88
C GLY A 201 -9.60 18.93 14.54
N LEU A 202 -10.71 18.25 14.79
CA LEU A 202 -12.04 18.79 14.50
C LEU A 202 -12.44 19.89 15.50
N ASP A 203 -13.11 20.93 14.99
CA ASP A 203 -13.60 22.02 15.83
C ASP A 203 -14.77 21.56 16.70
N MET A 204 -14.60 21.71 18.02
CA MET A 204 -15.63 21.36 18.99
C MET A 204 -16.89 22.22 18.88
N GLN A 205 -16.80 23.45 18.35
CA GLN A 205 -17.95 24.31 18.15
C GLN A 205 -18.98 23.72 17.20
N LEU A 206 -18.54 22.91 16.21
CA LEU A 206 -19.45 22.20 15.30
C LEU A 206 -20.31 21.17 16.03
N TYR A 207 -19.74 20.51 17.04
CA TYR A 207 -20.48 19.54 17.86
C TYR A 207 -21.44 20.25 18.83
N GLU A 208 -21.07 21.41 19.36
CA GLU A 208 -21.92 22.22 20.22
C GLU A 208 -23.12 22.76 19.43
N ALA A 209 -22.92 23.30 18.23
CA ALA A 209 -23.99 23.71 17.34
C ALA A 209 -24.93 22.56 17.00
N ALA A 210 -24.41 21.41 16.61
CA ALA A 210 -25.20 20.22 16.32
C ALA A 210 -26.01 19.73 17.52
N LYS A 211 -25.52 19.88 18.76
CA LYS A 211 -26.26 19.57 19.98
C LYS A 211 -27.42 20.53 20.22
N ILE A 212 -27.21 21.83 19.97
CA ILE A 212 -28.26 22.86 20.07
C ILE A 212 -29.39 22.54 19.07
N ASP A 213 -29.03 22.06 17.86
CA ASP A 213 -29.97 21.62 16.82
C ASP A 213 -30.65 20.26 17.15
N GLY A 214 -30.39 19.66 18.33
CA GLY A 214 -30.96 18.40 18.75
C GLY A 214 -30.38 17.15 18.06
N ALA A 215 -29.20 17.25 17.47
CA ALA A 215 -28.54 16.11 16.85
C ALA A 215 -27.99 15.14 17.90
N GLY A 216 -28.49 13.91 17.92
CA GLY A 216 -27.92 12.81 18.71
C GLY A 216 -26.56 12.37 18.16
N ARG A 217 -25.82 11.56 18.92
CA ARG A 217 -24.45 11.11 18.60
C ARG A 217 -24.31 10.54 17.18
N TRP A 218 -25.24 9.71 16.75
CA TRP A 218 -25.21 9.13 15.39
C TRP A 218 -25.33 10.19 14.29
N LYS A 219 -26.22 11.17 14.47
CA LYS A 219 -26.33 12.32 13.54
C LYS A 219 -25.07 13.18 13.53
N GLN A 220 -24.48 13.43 14.70
CA GLN A 220 -23.19 14.13 14.80
C GLN A 220 -22.08 13.38 14.07
N THR A 221 -21.99 12.05 14.22
CA THR A 221 -21.01 11.22 13.51
C THR A 221 -21.19 11.35 12.00
N LEU A 222 -22.40 11.23 11.46
CA LEU A 222 -22.66 11.25 10.01
C LEU A 222 -22.51 12.64 9.38
N HIS A 223 -22.90 13.72 10.09
CA HIS A 223 -22.99 15.06 9.48
C HIS A 223 -21.90 16.02 9.94
N VAL A 224 -21.15 15.70 11.00
CA VAL A 224 -20.03 16.52 11.51
C VAL A 224 -18.73 15.75 11.41
N THR A 225 -18.67 14.59 12.05
CA THR A 225 -17.41 13.84 12.22
C THR A 225 -16.90 13.30 10.88
N ILE A 226 -17.71 12.52 10.14
CA ILE A 226 -17.30 11.91 8.86
C ILE A 226 -16.97 12.99 7.82
N PRO A 227 -17.81 14.03 7.58
CA PRO A 227 -17.46 15.13 6.69
C PRO A 227 -16.18 15.85 7.10
N GLY A 228 -15.97 16.05 8.41
CA GLY A 228 -14.77 16.73 8.92
C GLY A 228 -13.46 15.99 8.67
N ILE A 229 -13.48 14.65 8.68
CA ILE A 229 -12.29 13.82 8.35
C ILE A 229 -12.26 13.36 6.88
N LEU A 230 -13.25 13.73 6.09
CA LEU A 230 -13.36 13.31 4.67
C LEU A 230 -12.10 13.62 3.85
N PRO A 231 -11.44 14.80 4.00
CA PRO A 231 -10.16 15.06 3.32
C PRO A 231 -9.10 14.01 3.62
N THR A 232 -8.98 13.59 4.89
CA THR A 232 -8.03 12.54 5.28
C THR A 232 -8.41 11.19 4.68
N ILE A 233 -9.70 10.83 4.68
CA ILE A 233 -10.19 9.59 4.07
C ILE A 233 -9.84 9.56 2.59
N ILE A 234 -10.08 10.66 1.86
CA ILE A 234 -9.81 10.77 0.43
C ILE A 234 -8.31 10.63 0.14
N ILE A 235 -7.45 11.34 0.87
CA ILE A 235 -5.99 11.25 0.68
C ILE A 235 -5.52 9.80 0.92
N MET A 236 -5.97 9.18 2.00
CA MET A 236 -5.62 7.79 2.31
C MET A 236 -6.13 6.81 1.26
N LEU A 237 -7.33 7.05 0.70
CA LEU A 237 -7.87 6.23 -0.39
C LEU A 237 -7.01 6.36 -1.66
N ILE A 238 -6.63 7.59 -2.06
CA ILE A 238 -5.77 7.81 -3.23
C ILE A 238 -4.43 7.10 -3.04
N LEU A 239 -3.82 7.19 -1.85
CA LEU A 239 -2.57 6.49 -1.54
C LEU A 239 -2.73 4.96 -1.56
N ALA A 240 -3.86 4.44 -1.08
CA ALA A 240 -4.19 3.02 -1.14
C ALA A 240 -4.35 2.54 -2.60
N MET A 241 -5.02 3.34 -3.44
CA MET A 241 -5.16 3.05 -4.88
C MET A 241 -3.82 3.06 -5.62
N GLY A 242 -2.88 3.91 -5.22
CA GLY A 242 -1.51 3.87 -5.76
C GLY A 242 -0.77 2.56 -5.47
N ARG A 243 -1.18 1.84 -4.44
CA ARG A 243 -0.60 0.55 -4.03
C ARG A 243 -1.45 -0.66 -4.43
N ILE A 244 -2.54 -0.46 -5.18
CA ILE A 244 -3.53 -1.51 -5.46
C ILE A 244 -2.95 -2.71 -6.22
N MET A 245 -1.84 -2.54 -6.92
CA MET A 245 -1.14 -3.65 -7.60
C MET A 245 -0.03 -4.28 -6.72
N ASN A 246 0.26 -3.68 -5.55
CA ASN A 246 1.33 -4.14 -4.67
C ASN A 246 0.77 -5.03 -3.57
N VAL A 247 1.00 -6.32 -3.70
CA VAL A 247 0.65 -7.33 -2.68
C VAL A 247 1.92 -7.80 -1.99
N SER A 248 1.85 -8.07 -0.70
CA SER A 248 2.98 -8.65 0.04
C SER A 248 3.30 -10.05 -0.50
N TYR A 249 4.28 -10.15 -1.43
CA TYR A 249 4.70 -11.44 -1.99
C TYR A 249 5.13 -12.41 -0.90
N GLN A 250 5.77 -11.93 0.16
CA GLN A 250 6.26 -12.76 1.26
C GLN A 250 5.11 -13.43 2.01
N LYS A 251 4.04 -12.70 2.35
CA LYS A 251 2.89 -13.25 3.04
C LYS A 251 2.17 -14.29 2.18
N ILE A 252 1.96 -13.96 0.91
CA ILE A 252 1.30 -14.87 -0.03
C ILE A 252 2.16 -16.11 -0.26
N LEU A 253 3.48 -15.96 -0.45
CA LEU A 253 4.37 -17.09 -0.67
C LEU A 253 4.36 -18.08 0.51
N LEU A 254 4.24 -17.57 1.75
CA LEU A 254 4.14 -18.41 2.94
C LEU A 254 2.77 -19.07 3.12
N MET A 255 1.70 -18.48 2.56
CA MET A 255 0.34 -19.03 2.60
C MET A 255 0.00 -19.88 1.37
N MET A 256 0.78 -19.76 0.30
CA MET A 256 0.54 -20.47 -0.97
C MET A 256 0.91 -21.93 -0.84
N THR A 257 0.00 -22.80 -1.28
CA THR A 257 0.19 -24.27 -1.38
C THR A 257 -0.09 -24.70 -2.82
N GLY A 258 0.31 -25.91 -3.18
CA GLY A 258 0.03 -26.44 -4.53
C GLY A 258 -1.46 -26.49 -4.87
N THR A 259 -2.33 -26.67 -3.87
CA THR A 259 -3.78 -26.79 -4.05
C THR A 259 -4.50 -25.44 -4.13
N ASN A 260 -3.99 -24.39 -3.48
CA ASN A 260 -4.61 -23.06 -3.51
C ASN A 260 -3.96 -22.10 -4.53
N GLN A 261 -2.91 -22.56 -5.27
CA GLN A 261 -2.14 -21.73 -6.20
C GLN A 261 -2.99 -21.06 -7.29
N SER A 262 -4.10 -21.67 -7.69
CA SER A 262 -5.02 -21.13 -8.70
C SER A 262 -5.59 -19.76 -8.33
N VAL A 263 -5.73 -19.46 -7.04
CA VAL A 263 -6.26 -18.20 -6.50
C VAL A 263 -5.23 -17.38 -5.73
N SER A 264 -4.17 -18.00 -5.23
CA SER A 264 -3.15 -17.35 -4.40
C SER A 264 -1.98 -16.79 -5.22
N ASP A 265 -1.73 -17.32 -6.43
CA ASP A 265 -0.64 -16.81 -7.26
C ASP A 265 -1.00 -15.44 -7.84
N VAL A 266 -0.18 -14.45 -7.53
CA VAL A 266 -0.34 -13.03 -7.88
C VAL A 266 0.88 -12.53 -8.63
N ILE A 267 0.83 -11.32 -9.19
CA ILE A 267 1.95 -10.75 -9.95
C ILE A 267 3.25 -10.77 -9.14
N SER A 268 3.22 -10.37 -7.87
CA SER A 268 4.43 -10.30 -7.05
C SER A 268 5.10 -11.67 -6.82
N THR A 269 4.32 -12.74 -6.60
CA THR A 269 4.85 -14.12 -6.48
C THR A 269 5.30 -14.67 -7.83
N TYR A 270 4.61 -14.32 -8.89
CA TYR A 270 4.97 -14.68 -10.26
C TYR A 270 6.30 -14.04 -10.69
N VAL A 271 6.47 -12.73 -10.43
CA VAL A 271 7.71 -12.00 -10.69
C VAL A 271 8.87 -12.57 -9.88
N TYR A 272 8.66 -12.87 -8.61
CA TYR A 272 9.67 -13.52 -7.77
C TYR A 272 10.12 -14.85 -8.36
N ARG A 273 9.17 -15.71 -8.72
CA ARG A 273 9.43 -17.04 -9.28
C ARG A 273 10.12 -16.97 -10.65
N ARG A 274 9.68 -16.08 -11.55
CA ARG A 274 10.27 -15.91 -12.88
C ARG A 274 11.61 -15.18 -12.81
N GLY A 275 11.67 -14.07 -12.08
CA GLY A 275 12.83 -13.20 -12.01
C GLY A 275 13.97 -13.79 -11.17
N ILE A 276 13.68 -14.22 -9.95
CA ILE A 276 14.71 -14.67 -9.01
C ILE A 276 14.97 -16.17 -9.18
N THR A 277 13.94 -17.03 -9.11
CA THR A 277 14.15 -18.47 -9.11
C THR A 277 14.58 -18.99 -10.50
N LYS A 278 14.01 -18.43 -11.59
CA LYS A 278 14.35 -18.83 -12.97
C LYS A 278 15.35 -17.90 -13.65
N ALA A 279 15.82 -16.85 -12.95
CA ALA A 279 16.76 -15.84 -13.45
C ALA A 279 16.33 -15.15 -14.77
N ASP A 280 15.01 -15.09 -15.05
CA ASP A 280 14.44 -14.40 -16.23
C ASP A 280 14.15 -12.93 -15.88
N PHE A 281 15.21 -12.17 -15.63
CA PHE A 281 15.13 -10.80 -15.17
C PHE A 281 14.45 -9.87 -16.18
N SER A 282 14.68 -10.09 -17.48
CA SER A 282 14.10 -9.26 -18.55
C SER A 282 12.57 -9.36 -18.57
N TYR A 283 12.05 -10.59 -18.55
CA TYR A 283 10.61 -10.82 -18.50
C TYR A 283 9.99 -10.30 -17.19
N ALA A 284 10.62 -10.60 -16.06
CA ALA A 284 10.15 -10.14 -14.75
C ALA A 284 10.09 -8.60 -14.67
N THR A 285 11.08 -7.91 -15.26
CA THR A 285 11.08 -6.44 -15.32
C THR A 285 9.97 -5.93 -16.24
N ALA A 286 9.67 -6.60 -17.35
CA ALA A 286 8.56 -6.23 -18.23
C ALA A 286 7.20 -6.40 -17.50
N VAL A 287 7.02 -7.45 -16.70
CA VAL A 287 5.84 -7.64 -15.85
C VAL A 287 5.71 -6.52 -14.81
N ASN A 288 6.82 -6.17 -14.12
CA ASN A 288 6.83 -5.05 -13.15
C ASN A 288 6.54 -3.70 -13.81
N LEU A 289 7.04 -3.48 -15.02
CA LEU A 289 6.73 -2.25 -15.79
C LEU A 289 5.23 -2.17 -16.08
N PHE A 290 4.62 -3.26 -16.54
CA PHE A 290 3.18 -3.33 -16.77
C PHE A 290 2.40 -3.05 -15.48
N GLN A 291 2.79 -3.69 -14.36
CA GLN A 291 2.20 -3.46 -13.05
C GLN A 291 2.28 -1.98 -12.63
N SER A 292 3.42 -1.34 -12.85
CA SER A 292 3.63 0.08 -12.50
C SER A 292 2.75 1.01 -13.34
N LEU A 293 2.58 0.71 -14.64
CA LEU A 293 1.67 1.47 -15.52
C LEU A 293 0.23 1.35 -15.07
N VAL A 294 -0.21 0.15 -14.69
CA VAL A 294 -1.56 -0.05 -14.16
C VAL A 294 -1.75 0.68 -12.82
N SER A 295 -0.77 0.63 -11.91
CA SER A 295 -0.82 1.39 -10.65
C SER A 295 -0.91 2.90 -10.90
N LEU A 296 -0.13 3.43 -11.85
CA LEU A 296 -0.18 4.84 -12.24
C LEU A 296 -1.57 5.23 -12.79
N LEU A 297 -2.17 4.35 -13.59
CA LEU A 297 -3.52 4.55 -14.10
C LEU A 297 -4.54 4.63 -12.95
N PHE A 298 -4.50 3.68 -12.02
CA PHE A 298 -5.42 3.68 -10.87
C PHE A 298 -5.28 4.95 -10.02
N VAL A 299 -4.07 5.37 -9.68
CA VAL A 299 -3.85 6.58 -8.88
C VAL A 299 -4.30 7.83 -9.63
N SER A 300 -4.01 7.91 -10.93
CA SER A 300 -4.40 9.06 -11.75
C SER A 300 -5.91 9.19 -11.88
N VAL A 301 -6.60 8.08 -12.13
CA VAL A 301 -8.08 8.05 -12.22
C VAL A 301 -8.69 8.42 -10.87
N THR A 302 -8.20 7.85 -9.78
CA THR A 302 -8.72 8.15 -8.44
C THR A 302 -8.49 9.62 -8.07
N ASN A 303 -7.31 10.18 -8.35
CA ASN A 303 -7.03 11.59 -8.11
C ASN A 303 -7.90 12.50 -8.97
N TRP A 304 -8.15 12.14 -10.24
CA TRP A 304 -9.03 12.88 -11.12
C TRP A 304 -10.49 12.86 -10.64
N ILE A 305 -11.00 11.70 -10.19
CA ILE A 305 -12.34 11.60 -9.59
C ILE A 305 -12.40 12.47 -8.33
N SER A 306 -11.39 12.38 -7.45
CA SER A 306 -11.32 13.15 -6.22
C SER A 306 -11.38 14.66 -6.47
N ARG A 307 -10.63 15.17 -7.45
CA ARG A 307 -10.68 16.60 -7.86
C ARG A 307 -12.06 17.08 -8.31
N ARG A 308 -12.90 16.18 -8.84
CA ARG A 308 -14.25 16.54 -9.29
C ARG A 308 -15.30 16.44 -8.21
N THR A 309 -15.10 15.59 -7.22
CA THR A 309 -16.07 15.32 -6.15
C THR A 309 -15.76 16.01 -4.84
N SER A 310 -14.50 16.41 -4.65
CA SER A 310 -14.06 17.11 -3.44
C SER A 310 -12.94 18.10 -3.81
N GLU A 311 -12.72 19.11 -2.99
CA GLU A 311 -11.60 20.05 -3.13
C GLU A 311 -10.24 19.42 -2.76
N THR A 312 -10.23 18.15 -2.35
CA THR A 312 -9.04 17.43 -1.88
C THR A 312 -8.44 16.58 -2.99
N SER A 313 -7.17 16.84 -3.34
CA SER A 313 -6.41 16.05 -4.33
C SER A 313 -4.94 16.03 -3.93
N LEU A 314 -4.14 15.12 -4.55
CA LEU A 314 -2.69 15.08 -4.33
C LEU A 314 -1.93 16.12 -5.16
N TRP A 315 -2.37 16.40 -6.38
CA TRP A 315 -1.82 17.41 -7.30
C TRP A 315 -2.92 18.02 -8.16
#